data_8f6a8e7764e4b420a65dec14c4515779
#
_entry.id   8f6a8e7764e4b420a65dec14c4515779
#
_cell.length_a   1.000
_cell.length_b   1.000
_cell.length_c   1.000
_cell.angle_alpha   90.00
_cell.angle_beta   90.00
_cell.angle_gamma   90.00
#
_symmetry.space_group_name_H-M   'P 1'
#
loop_
_entity.id
_entity.type
_entity.pdbx_description
1 polymer ?
#
loop_
_entity_poly.entity_id
_entity_poly.type
_entity_poly.pdbx_seq_one_letter_code
_entity_poly.pdbx_strand_id
1 'polypeptide(L)' 'MKAIVEIDMNNAAFDDECELSRILEVLAAELRRGYGYCHLYDVDGNRVGVCKFEED' A
#
# COMPACT_ATOMS: atom_id res chain seq x y z
N MET A 1 16.65 -7.71 -7.63
CA MET A 1 15.81 -6.99 -6.63
C MET A 1 14.34 -7.25 -6.91
N LYS A 2 13.56 -7.39 -5.88
CA LYS A 2 12.14 -7.70 -5.99
C LYS A 2 11.33 -6.74 -5.13
N ALA A 3 10.26 -6.19 -5.68
CA ALA A 3 9.31 -5.38 -4.91
C ALA A 3 8.17 -6.27 -4.43
N ILE A 4 7.82 -6.14 -3.17
CA ILE A 4 6.72 -6.90 -2.56
C ILE A 4 5.71 -5.91 -2.00
N VAL A 5 4.46 -6.04 -2.42
CA VAL A 5 3.35 -5.26 -1.90
C VAL A 5 2.34 -6.22 -1.30
N GLU A 6 2.08 -6.07 0.00
CA GLU A 6 1.07 -6.87 0.67
C GLU A 6 0.02 -5.95 1.25
N ILE A 7 -1.25 -6.26 1.01
CA ILE A 7 -2.38 -5.48 1.53
C ILE A 7 -3.41 -6.46 2.07
N ASP A 8 -3.72 -6.31 3.36
CA ASP A 8 -4.79 -7.07 4.01
C ASP A 8 -6.12 -6.37 3.73
N MET A 9 -7.00 -7.03 3.02
CA MET A 9 -8.27 -6.46 2.57
C MET A 9 -9.46 -6.94 3.41
N ASN A 10 -9.22 -7.35 4.65
CA ASN A 10 -10.26 -7.95 5.48
C ASN A 10 -11.16 -6.93 6.21
N ASN A 11 -10.82 -5.64 6.22
CA ASN A 11 -11.63 -4.67 6.92
C ASN A 11 -12.69 -4.03 6.00
N ALA A 12 -13.66 -3.34 6.62
CA ALA A 12 -14.81 -2.79 5.91
C ALA A 12 -14.46 -1.68 4.91
N ALA A 13 -13.28 -1.06 5.04
CA ALA A 13 -12.87 -0.03 4.07
C ALA A 13 -12.79 -0.61 2.65
N PHE A 14 -12.49 -1.90 2.52
CA PHE A 14 -12.37 -2.56 1.22
C PHE A 14 -13.72 -3.00 0.63
N ASP A 15 -14.82 -2.74 1.31
CA ASP A 15 -16.14 -2.87 0.72
C ASP A 15 -16.36 -1.83 -0.39
N ASP A 16 -15.63 -0.71 -0.33
CA ASP A 16 -15.57 0.24 -1.42
C ASP A 16 -14.61 -0.27 -2.49
N GLU A 17 -15.12 -0.45 -3.71
CA GLU A 17 -14.34 -1.00 -4.82
C GLU A 17 -13.12 -0.15 -5.17
N CYS A 18 -13.13 1.14 -4.84
CA CYS A 18 -12.04 2.06 -5.17
C CYS A 18 -10.95 2.12 -4.10
N GLU A 19 -11.14 1.47 -2.97
CA GLU A 19 -10.18 1.61 -1.86
C GLU A 19 -8.81 1.05 -2.22
N LEU A 20 -8.76 -0.12 -2.84
CA LEU A 20 -7.47 -0.70 -3.23
C LEU A 20 -6.74 0.19 -4.23
N SER A 21 -7.44 0.69 -5.26
CA SER A 21 -6.80 1.56 -6.24
C SER A 21 -6.34 2.87 -5.62
N ARG A 22 -7.09 3.43 -4.66
CA ARG A 22 -6.67 4.63 -3.94
C ARG A 22 -5.36 4.38 -3.21
N ILE A 23 -5.24 3.27 -2.50
CA ILE A 23 -4.02 2.91 -1.77
C ILE A 23 -2.85 2.76 -2.74
N LEU A 24 -3.06 2.08 -3.86
CA LEU A 24 -2.01 1.90 -4.85
C LEU A 24 -1.57 3.21 -5.50
N GLU A 25 -2.48 4.15 -5.70
CA GLU A 25 -2.14 5.48 -6.22
C GLU A 25 -1.30 6.26 -5.22
N VAL A 26 -1.65 6.20 -3.94
CA VAL A 26 -0.84 6.81 -2.88
C VAL A 26 0.55 6.20 -2.85
N LEU A 27 0.64 4.87 -2.96
CA LEU A 27 1.93 4.18 -3.00
C LEU A 27 2.76 4.66 -4.18
N ALA A 28 2.16 4.78 -5.36
CA ALA A 28 2.88 5.25 -6.54
C ALA A 28 3.48 6.63 -6.33
N ALA A 29 2.73 7.54 -5.68
CA ALA A 29 3.22 8.88 -5.37
C ALA A 29 4.38 8.84 -4.38
N GLU A 30 4.29 7.98 -3.37
CA GLU A 30 5.37 7.82 -2.38
C GLU A 30 6.65 7.29 -3.04
N LEU A 31 6.51 6.33 -3.95
CA LEU A 31 7.66 5.77 -4.65
C LEU A 31 8.33 6.81 -5.54
N ARG A 32 7.56 7.72 -6.16
CA ARG A 32 8.13 8.81 -6.96
C ARG A 32 8.96 9.76 -6.12
N ARG A 33 8.66 9.87 -4.82
CA ARG A 33 9.44 10.70 -3.89
C ARG A 33 10.71 10.01 -3.42
N GLY A 34 10.91 8.75 -3.78
CA GLY A 34 12.12 8.02 -3.43
C GLY A 34 12.04 7.21 -2.15
N TYR A 35 10.84 7.03 -1.58
CA TYR A 35 10.70 6.17 -0.41
C TYR A 35 10.88 4.72 -0.80
N GLY A 36 11.78 4.01 -0.12
CA GLY A 36 12.10 2.61 -0.42
C GLY A 36 11.34 1.60 0.45
N TYR A 37 10.59 2.07 1.43
CA TYR A 37 9.80 1.23 2.34
C TYR A 37 8.60 2.05 2.76
N CYS A 38 7.41 1.55 2.49
CA CYS A 38 6.18 2.30 2.75
C CYS A 38 5.19 1.45 3.53
N HIS A 39 4.60 2.02 4.57
CA HIS A 39 3.41 1.45 5.20
C HIS A 39 2.18 1.96 4.48
N LEU A 40 1.20 1.09 4.27
CA LEU A 40 -0.02 1.42 3.55
C LEU A 40 -1.20 1.48 4.52
N TYR A 41 -2.06 2.50 4.34
CA TYR A 41 -3.14 2.79 5.26
C TYR A 41 -4.47 2.86 4.53
N ASP A 42 -5.53 2.40 5.19
CA ASP A 42 -6.88 2.56 4.65
C ASP A 42 -7.38 4.00 4.86
N VAL A 43 -8.60 4.28 4.38
CA VAL A 43 -9.18 5.62 4.45
C VAL A 43 -9.37 6.08 5.88
N ASP A 44 -9.49 5.17 6.83
CA ASP A 44 -9.67 5.47 8.25
C ASP A 44 -8.36 5.59 9.01
N GLY A 45 -7.23 5.41 8.34
CA GLY A 45 -5.92 5.53 8.94
C GLY A 45 -5.40 4.25 9.59
N ASN A 46 -6.04 3.11 9.36
CA ASN A 46 -5.56 1.83 9.85
C ASN A 46 -4.48 1.29 8.92
N ARG A 47 -3.39 0.80 9.50
CA ARG A 47 -2.34 0.18 8.71
C ARG A 47 -2.82 -1.15 8.15
N VAL A 48 -2.84 -1.28 6.83
CA VAL A 48 -3.35 -2.47 6.15
C VAL A 48 -2.29 -3.19 5.33
N GLY A 49 -1.13 -2.59 5.14
CA GLY A 49 -0.13 -3.25 4.31
C GLY A 49 1.21 -2.58 4.31
N VAL A 50 2.06 -3.09 3.45
CA VAL A 50 3.44 -2.63 3.33
C VAL A 50 3.93 -2.84 1.90
N CYS A 51 4.80 -1.94 1.45
CA CYS A 51 5.60 -2.13 0.25
C CYS A 51 7.06 -2.17 0.67
N LYS A 52 7.78 -3.19 0.24
CA LYS A 52 9.19 -3.35 0.56
C LYS A 52 9.96 -3.90 -0.61
N PHE A 53 11.28 -3.73 -0.58
CA PHE A 53 12.18 -4.27 -1.60
C PHE A 53 13.11 -5.29 -0.96
N GLU A 54 13.34 -6.39 -1.67
CA GLU A 54 14.26 -7.44 -1.23
C GLU A 54 15.33 -7.67 -2.28
N GLU A 55 16.59 -7.78 -1.83
CA GLU A 55 17.69 -8.15 -2.70
C GLU A 55 17.59 -9.64 -3.03
N ASP A 56 18.06 -10.00 -4.20
CA ASP A 56 18.11 -11.40 -4.67
C ASP A 56 19.18 -12.20 -3.93
#